data_7e9c20a14b3c694b9163458c988baf59
#
_entry.id   7e9c20a14b3c694b9163458c988baf59
#
_cell.length_a   1.000
_cell.length_b   1.000
_cell.length_c   1.000
_cell.angle_alpha   90.00
_cell.angle_beta   90.00
_cell.angle_gamma   90.00
#
_symmetry.space_group_name_H-M   'P 1'
#
loop_
_entity.id
_entity.type
_entity.pdbx_description
1 polymer ?
#
loop_
_entity_poly.entity_id
_entity_poly.type
_entity_poly.pdbx_seq_one_letter_code
_entity_poly.pdbx_strand_id
1 'polypeptide(L)'
;MNKARQTIMGVDPGTKGAIFSLTVEPNEPVIFKKSSESLRKTYEYWPMPMKGKGRHDYDLDAIAAIVRDVFPNFLIIEKVTRPASLVRCMGVFEAVGATLGIETHTVRPQVWKPFWKLSKDKAESIARAQTLWPSLELKKKDDGIAEAGLIAEYWRRQEQFNC
;
A
#
# COMPACT_ATOMS: atom_id res chain seq x y z
N MET A 1 -19.59 -5.41 17.40
CA MET A 1 -19.11 -4.07 17.00
C MET A 1 -19.07 -4.02 15.47
N ASN A 2 -19.80 -3.11 14.85
CA ASN A 2 -19.69 -2.88 13.41
C ASN A 2 -18.27 -2.36 13.12
N LYS A 3 -17.46 -3.14 12.41
CA LYS A 3 -16.16 -2.66 11.92
C LYS A 3 -16.44 -1.52 10.94
N ALA A 4 -15.94 -0.33 11.22
CA ALA A 4 -16.06 0.81 10.31
C ALA A 4 -15.26 0.55 9.01
N ARG A 5 -15.64 1.21 7.92
CA ARG A 5 -14.86 1.27 6.69
C ARG A 5 -13.44 1.74 7.02
N GLN A 6 -12.44 1.01 6.53
CA GLN A 6 -11.03 1.37 6.70
C GLN A 6 -10.34 1.48 5.36
N THR A 7 -9.56 2.52 5.19
CA THR A 7 -8.68 2.70 4.03
C THR A 7 -7.22 2.70 4.49
N ILE A 8 -6.44 1.82 3.90
CA ILE A 8 -5.00 1.65 4.18
C ILE A 8 -4.25 1.96 2.90
N MET A 9 -3.31 2.87 2.97
CA MET A 9 -2.46 3.23 1.84
C MET A 9 -1.07 2.63 2.05
N GLY A 10 -0.66 1.73 1.16
CA GLY A 10 0.69 1.17 1.10
C GLY A 10 1.54 1.94 0.09
N VAL A 11 2.80 2.15 0.42
CA VAL A 11 3.76 2.85 -0.43
C VAL A 11 5.05 2.05 -0.55
N ASP A 12 5.42 1.74 -1.79
CA ASP A 12 6.75 1.31 -2.18
C ASP A 12 7.53 2.53 -2.71
N PRO A 13 8.53 3.06 -1.95
CA PRO A 13 9.24 4.26 -2.36
C PRO A 13 10.14 4.03 -3.57
N GLY A 14 10.27 5.04 -4.42
CA GLY A 14 11.21 5.05 -5.53
C GLY A 14 10.58 5.36 -6.87
N THR A 15 11.41 5.62 -7.87
CA THR A 15 10.96 5.99 -9.23
C THR A 15 10.20 4.88 -9.96
N LYS A 16 10.40 3.64 -9.55
CA LYS A 16 9.67 2.45 -10.02
C LYS A 16 8.69 1.92 -8.98
N GLY A 17 8.55 2.64 -7.87
CA GLY A 17 7.62 2.32 -6.82
C GLY A 17 6.21 2.74 -7.16
N ALA A 18 5.32 2.64 -6.18
CA ALA A 18 3.91 2.96 -6.37
C ALA A 18 3.22 3.30 -5.04
N ILE A 19 2.01 3.79 -5.19
CA ILE A 19 1.04 4.00 -4.12
C ILE A 19 -0.12 3.06 -4.38
N PHE A 20 -0.60 2.38 -3.34
CA PHE A 20 -1.75 1.49 -3.41
C PHE A 20 -2.70 1.77 -2.26
N SER A 21 -3.94 2.11 -2.57
CA SER A 21 -5.00 2.32 -1.58
C SER A 21 -5.91 1.10 -1.53
N LEU A 22 -6.04 0.52 -0.36
CA LEU A 22 -6.92 -0.62 -0.08
C LEU A 22 -8.03 -0.17 0.87
N THR A 23 -9.25 -0.15 0.37
CA THR A 23 -10.44 0.11 1.19
C THR A 23 -11.15 -1.20 1.51
N VAL A 24 -11.43 -1.40 2.78
CA VAL A 24 -12.11 -2.58 3.30
C VAL A 24 -13.41 -2.12 3.94
N GLU A 25 -14.53 -2.62 3.43
CA GLU A 25 -15.84 -2.38 3.99
C GLU A 25 -16.33 -3.63 4.71
N PRO A 26 -16.89 -3.53 5.93
CA PRO A 26 -17.56 -4.65 6.52
C PRO A 26 -18.78 -5.00 5.66
N ASN A 27 -18.95 -6.27 5.36
CA ASN A 27 -20.21 -6.70 4.74
C ASN A 27 -21.35 -6.46 5.73
N GLU A 28 -22.47 -5.91 5.21
CA GLU A 28 -23.72 -5.96 5.95
C GLU A 28 -24.04 -7.40 6.31
N PRO A 29 -24.62 -7.66 7.51
CA PRO A 29 -24.95 -9.00 7.91
C PRO A 29 -25.96 -9.57 6.92
N VAL A 30 -25.51 -10.42 6.01
CA VAL A 30 -26.41 -11.27 5.23
C VAL A 30 -26.99 -12.28 6.21
N ILE A 31 -28.23 -12.06 6.58
CA ILE A 31 -29.02 -13.02 7.33
C ILE A 31 -29.00 -14.33 6.53
N PHE A 32 -28.37 -15.36 7.08
CA PHE A 32 -28.18 -16.69 6.49
C PHE A 32 -27.16 -16.83 5.36
N LYS A 33 -25.84 -16.96 5.74
CA LYS A 33 -24.98 -18.01 5.18
C LYS A 33 -23.75 -18.20 6.06
N LYS A 34 -23.54 -19.42 6.55
CA LYS A 34 -22.27 -19.90 7.09
C LYS A 34 -21.26 -19.92 5.96
N SER A 35 -20.50 -18.87 5.78
CA SER A 35 -19.26 -18.89 5.03
C SER A 35 -18.47 -17.62 5.37
N SER A 36 -17.20 -17.82 5.70
CA SER A 36 -16.12 -16.85 5.90
C SER A 36 -16.47 -15.40 5.58
N GLU A 37 -16.25 -14.50 6.53
CA GLU A 37 -16.41 -13.04 6.40
C GLU A 37 -15.88 -12.56 5.05
N SER A 38 -16.77 -12.35 4.08
CA SER A 38 -16.38 -11.76 2.80
C SER A 38 -16.39 -10.25 2.97
N LEU A 39 -15.25 -9.69 3.39
CA LEU A 39 -15.03 -8.26 3.35
C LEU A 39 -15.00 -7.81 1.89
N ARG A 40 -15.84 -6.84 1.53
CA ARG A 40 -15.73 -6.20 0.23
C ARG A 40 -14.46 -5.34 0.24
N LYS A 41 -13.53 -5.67 -0.64
CA LYS A 41 -12.27 -4.94 -0.82
C LYS A 41 -12.33 -4.20 -2.14
N THR A 42 -12.08 -2.91 -2.09
CA THR A 42 -11.85 -2.09 -3.28
C THR A 42 -10.44 -1.53 -3.22
N TYR A 43 -9.83 -1.31 -4.36
CA TYR A 43 -8.46 -0.77 -4.43
C TYR A 43 -8.32 0.21 -5.57
N GLU A 44 -7.38 1.13 -5.37
CA GLU A 44 -6.88 2.06 -6.39
C GLU A 44 -5.35 2.09 -6.30
N TYR A 45 -4.68 2.39 -7.38
CA TYR A 45 -3.22 2.47 -7.37
C TYR A 45 -2.69 3.51 -8.35
N TRP A 46 -1.52 4.00 -8.04
CA TRP A 46 -0.79 4.97 -8.85
C TRP A 46 0.67 4.55 -8.95
N PRO A 47 1.27 4.47 -10.15
CA PRO A 47 2.73 4.49 -10.27
C PRO A 47 3.27 5.73 -9.57
N MET A 48 4.49 5.67 -9.05
CA MET A 48 5.07 6.80 -8.33
C MET A 48 5.04 8.08 -9.18
N PRO A 49 4.37 9.15 -8.73
CA PRO A 49 4.28 10.39 -9.50
C PRO A 49 5.65 11.04 -9.69
N MET A 50 5.98 11.36 -10.96
CA MET A 50 7.25 11.93 -11.35
C MET A 50 7.02 13.15 -12.25
N LYS A 51 7.76 14.25 -12.02
CA LYS A 51 7.76 15.44 -12.93
C LYS A 51 8.65 15.25 -14.15
N GLY A 52 9.67 14.40 -14.05
CA GLY A 52 10.67 14.20 -15.07
C GLY A 52 11.24 12.78 -15.07
N LYS A 53 12.32 12.58 -15.85
CA LYS A 53 13.01 11.28 -15.95
C LYS A 53 14.13 11.10 -14.91
N GLY A 54 14.43 12.13 -14.13
CA GLY A 54 15.48 12.11 -13.10
C GLY A 54 15.11 11.28 -11.89
N ARG A 55 16.09 10.66 -11.24
CA ARG A 55 15.88 9.83 -10.04
C ARG A 55 15.33 10.59 -8.82
N HIS A 56 15.29 11.90 -8.89
CA HIS A 56 14.86 12.79 -7.78
C HIS A 56 13.67 13.67 -8.15
N ASP A 57 13.12 13.50 -9.35
CA ASP A 57 12.07 14.37 -9.88
C ASP A 57 10.67 13.87 -9.46
N TYR A 58 10.49 13.56 -8.19
CA TYR A 58 9.16 13.23 -7.66
C TYR A 58 8.21 14.42 -7.81
N ASP A 59 7.00 14.14 -8.27
CA ASP A 59 5.93 15.12 -8.30
C ASP A 59 5.29 15.24 -6.90
N LEU A 60 5.84 16.15 -6.09
CA LEU A 60 5.42 16.33 -4.70
C LEU A 60 3.97 16.80 -4.61
N ASP A 61 3.51 17.64 -5.55
CA ASP A 61 2.13 18.14 -5.57
C ASP A 61 1.16 17.00 -5.88
N ALA A 62 1.49 16.14 -6.86
CA ALA A 62 0.68 14.98 -7.19
C ALA A 62 0.66 13.94 -6.04
N ILE A 63 1.81 13.69 -5.39
CA ILE A 63 1.87 12.82 -4.21
C ILE A 63 0.97 13.36 -3.10
N ALA A 64 1.11 14.64 -2.75
CA ALA A 64 0.31 15.26 -1.71
C ALA A 64 -1.18 15.25 -2.05
N ALA A 65 -1.55 15.50 -3.32
CA ALA A 65 -2.93 15.45 -3.79
C ALA A 65 -3.53 14.05 -3.63
N ILE A 66 -2.82 12.98 -4.06
CA ILE A 66 -3.28 11.60 -3.92
C ILE A 66 -3.54 11.26 -2.45
N VAL A 67 -2.57 11.54 -1.56
CA VAL A 67 -2.71 11.22 -0.13
C VAL A 67 -3.86 12.02 0.50
N ARG A 68 -3.99 13.30 0.18
CA ARG A 68 -5.07 14.17 0.66
C ARG A 68 -6.44 13.70 0.17
N ASP A 69 -6.56 13.37 -1.11
CA ASP A 69 -7.85 13.05 -1.72
C ASP A 69 -8.35 11.66 -1.29
N VAL A 70 -7.46 10.70 -1.09
CA VAL A 70 -7.78 9.39 -0.50
C VAL A 70 -8.03 9.50 1.00
N PHE A 71 -7.24 10.32 1.70
CA PHE A 71 -7.26 10.50 3.16
C PHE A 71 -7.38 9.17 3.92
N PRO A 72 -6.37 8.30 3.83
CA PRO A 72 -6.44 6.96 4.42
C PRO A 72 -6.44 7.02 5.95
N ASN A 73 -6.96 5.97 6.59
CA ASN A 73 -6.83 5.81 8.04
C ASN A 73 -5.37 5.52 8.43
N PHE A 74 -4.68 4.75 7.60
CA PHE A 74 -3.28 4.38 7.80
C PHE A 74 -2.47 4.61 6.52
N LEU A 75 -1.31 5.25 6.67
CA LEU A 75 -0.31 5.41 5.62
C LEU A 75 0.91 4.56 5.98
N ILE A 76 1.14 3.49 5.23
CA ILE A 76 2.19 2.50 5.52
C ILE A 76 3.25 2.55 4.42
N ILE A 77 4.47 2.90 4.79
CA ILE A 77 5.56 3.13 3.85
C ILE A 77 6.65 2.09 4.05
N GLU A 78 7.16 1.48 2.98
CA GLU A 78 8.33 0.64 3.11
C GLU A 78 9.53 1.44 3.64
N LYS A 79 10.14 0.94 4.71
CA LYS A 79 11.30 1.58 5.31
C LYS A 79 12.55 1.33 4.47
N VAL A 80 13.11 2.39 3.96
CA VAL A 80 14.35 2.39 3.18
C VAL A 80 15.44 3.19 3.88
N THR A 81 16.69 2.75 3.75
CA THR A 81 17.86 3.42 4.37
C THR A 81 18.83 3.95 3.33
N ARG A 82 18.70 3.51 2.09
CA ARG A 82 19.52 3.91 0.94
C ARG A 82 18.87 3.42 -0.37
N PRO A 83 19.19 3.99 -1.54
CA PRO A 83 19.95 5.23 -1.72
C PRO A 83 19.16 6.47 -1.27
N ALA A 84 19.82 7.63 -1.25
CA ALA A 84 19.24 8.90 -0.80
C ALA A 84 17.92 9.27 -1.52
N SER A 85 17.77 8.89 -2.79
CA SER A 85 16.54 9.12 -3.55
C SER A 85 15.32 8.39 -2.97
N LEU A 86 15.49 7.14 -2.52
CA LEU A 86 14.43 6.38 -1.88
C LEU A 86 14.10 6.94 -0.50
N VAL A 87 15.14 7.30 0.27
CA VAL A 87 14.96 7.94 1.59
C VAL A 87 14.21 9.26 1.46
N ARG A 88 14.54 10.06 0.43
CA ARG A 88 13.79 11.30 0.13
C ARG A 88 12.33 11.01 -0.18
N CYS A 89 12.04 10.02 -1.01
CA CYS A 89 10.67 9.63 -1.34
C CYS A 89 9.90 9.22 -0.08
N MET A 90 10.48 8.35 0.74
CA MET A 90 9.89 7.96 2.04
C MET A 90 9.59 9.18 2.91
N GLY A 91 10.56 10.09 3.06
CA GLY A 91 10.39 11.31 3.87
C GLY A 91 9.30 12.25 3.36
N VAL A 92 9.04 12.30 2.04
CA VAL A 92 7.91 13.06 1.48
C VAL A 92 6.58 12.51 1.99
N PHE A 93 6.39 11.19 1.95
CA PHE A 93 5.15 10.57 2.45
C PHE A 93 4.99 10.74 3.96
N GLU A 94 6.08 10.61 4.73
CA GLU A 94 6.06 10.86 6.18
C GLU A 94 5.64 12.31 6.48
N ALA A 95 6.21 13.29 5.77
CA ALA A 95 5.88 14.70 5.95
C ALA A 95 4.41 15.00 5.55
N VAL A 96 3.93 14.45 4.44
CA VAL A 96 2.53 14.63 4.00
C VAL A 96 1.58 14.00 5.01
N GLY A 97 1.85 12.76 5.46
CA GLY A 97 1.05 12.08 6.47
C GLY A 97 0.96 12.88 7.77
N ALA A 98 2.10 13.36 8.27
CA ALA A 98 2.17 14.18 9.48
C ALA A 98 1.40 15.50 9.34
N THR A 99 1.54 16.18 8.20
CA THR A 99 0.86 17.45 7.92
C THR A 99 -0.66 17.30 7.86
N LEU A 100 -1.14 16.16 7.33
CA LEU A 100 -2.57 15.85 7.22
C LEU A 100 -3.15 15.19 8.48
N GLY A 101 -2.33 14.88 9.48
CA GLY A 101 -2.77 14.18 10.69
C GLY A 101 -3.15 12.72 10.44
N ILE A 102 -2.59 12.10 9.40
CA ILE A 102 -2.82 10.69 9.06
C ILE A 102 -1.87 9.81 9.89
N GLU A 103 -2.40 8.74 10.46
CA GLU A 103 -1.59 7.76 11.17
C GLU A 103 -0.61 7.09 10.20
N THR A 104 0.69 7.37 10.38
CA THR A 104 1.75 7.01 9.43
C THR A 104 2.78 6.10 10.07
N HIS A 105 3.06 4.97 9.44
CA HIS A 105 4.02 3.97 9.89
C HIS A 105 5.00 3.59 8.79
N THR A 106 6.19 3.14 9.20
CA THR A 106 7.15 2.52 8.30
C THR A 106 7.30 1.03 8.62
N VAL A 107 7.40 0.20 7.60
CA VAL A 107 7.60 -1.24 7.73
C VAL A 107 8.84 -1.70 6.97
N ARG A 108 9.69 -2.50 7.61
CA ARG A 108 10.92 -3.01 6.98
C ARG A 108 10.59 -4.15 5.99
N PRO A 109 11.30 -4.24 4.85
CA PRO A 109 11.17 -5.38 3.92
C PRO A 109 11.36 -6.74 4.61
N GLN A 110 12.28 -6.81 5.56
CA GLN A 110 12.57 -8.03 6.32
C GLN A 110 11.42 -8.50 7.22
N VAL A 111 10.38 -7.68 7.39
CA VAL A 111 9.20 -8.00 8.19
C VAL A 111 8.03 -8.42 7.30
N TRP A 112 7.68 -7.61 6.31
CA TRP A 112 6.50 -7.88 5.49
C TRP A 112 6.74 -8.88 4.35
N LYS A 113 7.95 -8.96 3.76
CA LYS A 113 8.24 -9.92 2.68
C LYS A 113 8.18 -11.38 3.14
N PRO A 114 8.78 -11.76 4.30
CA PRO A 114 8.64 -13.12 4.82
C PRO A 114 7.20 -13.51 5.17
N PHE A 115 6.39 -12.56 5.63
CA PHE A 115 4.96 -12.81 5.87
C PHE A 115 4.24 -13.37 4.63
N TRP A 116 4.60 -12.85 3.45
CA TRP A 116 4.08 -13.31 2.16
C TRP A 116 4.88 -14.47 1.56
N LYS A 117 5.95 -14.93 2.22
CA LYS A 117 6.90 -15.95 1.71
C LYS A 117 7.56 -15.53 0.40
N LEU A 118 7.89 -14.25 0.28
CA LEU A 118 8.55 -13.70 -0.91
C LEU A 118 10.06 -13.85 -0.81
N SER A 119 10.69 -14.19 -1.91
CA SER A 119 12.14 -14.11 -2.11
C SER A 119 12.57 -12.74 -2.66
N LYS A 120 13.73 -12.67 -3.28
CA LYS A 120 14.19 -11.48 -4.00
C LYS A 120 13.63 -11.38 -5.42
N ASP A 121 12.91 -12.40 -5.89
CA ASP A 121 12.31 -12.42 -7.22
C ASP A 121 11.05 -11.54 -7.24
N LYS A 122 11.11 -10.49 -8.06
CA LYS A 122 10.01 -9.55 -8.24
C LYS A 122 8.74 -10.18 -8.83
N ALA A 123 8.89 -11.25 -9.61
CA ALA A 123 7.76 -11.98 -10.16
C ALA A 123 6.88 -12.61 -9.06
N GLU A 124 7.45 -12.95 -7.92
CA GLU A 124 6.70 -13.50 -6.78
C GLU A 124 5.76 -12.46 -6.16
N SER A 125 6.20 -11.20 -6.04
CA SER A 125 5.35 -10.10 -5.55
C SER A 125 4.14 -9.90 -6.47
N ILE A 126 4.35 -9.91 -7.79
CA ILE A 126 3.29 -9.80 -8.79
C ILE A 126 2.31 -10.98 -8.68
N ALA A 127 2.82 -12.22 -8.66
CA ALA A 127 1.98 -13.41 -8.56
C ALA A 127 1.15 -13.41 -7.26
N ARG A 128 1.77 -13.00 -6.14
CA ARG A 128 1.08 -12.90 -4.86
C ARG A 128 -0.02 -11.84 -4.89
N ALA A 129 0.25 -10.66 -5.43
CA ALA A 129 -0.73 -9.59 -5.57
C ALA A 129 -1.91 -10.03 -6.45
N GLN A 130 -1.67 -10.68 -7.58
CA GLN A 130 -2.72 -11.21 -8.47
C GLN A 130 -3.56 -12.31 -7.82
N THR A 131 -2.98 -13.10 -6.91
CA THR A 131 -3.74 -14.07 -6.10
C THR A 131 -4.72 -13.37 -5.14
N LEU A 132 -4.33 -12.23 -4.57
CA LEU A 132 -5.17 -11.45 -3.66
C LEU A 132 -6.22 -10.62 -4.40
N TRP A 133 -5.86 -10.12 -5.56
CA TRP A 133 -6.69 -9.27 -6.43
C TRP A 133 -6.68 -9.81 -7.86
N PRO A 134 -7.52 -10.83 -8.18
CA PRO A 134 -7.52 -11.46 -9.51
C PRO A 134 -7.84 -10.50 -10.66
N SER A 135 -8.54 -9.40 -10.39
CA SER A 135 -8.84 -8.35 -11.36
C SER A 135 -7.70 -7.36 -11.59
N LEU A 136 -6.61 -7.48 -10.81
CA LEU A 136 -5.45 -6.60 -10.94
C LEU A 136 -4.54 -7.12 -12.07
N GLU A 137 -4.57 -6.44 -13.20
CA GLU A 137 -3.73 -6.77 -14.35
C GLU A 137 -2.35 -6.12 -14.22
N LEU A 138 -1.36 -6.89 -13.78
CA LEU A 138 0.02 -6.44 -13.61
C LEU A 138 0.94 -7.03 -14.67
N LYS A 139 1.82 -6.17 -15.21
CA LYS A 139 2.91 -6.55 -16.10
C LYS A 139 4.20 -6.77 -15.27
N LYS A 140 5.20 -7.41 -15.87
CA LYS A 140 6.50 -7.67 -15.22
C LYS A 140 7.17 -6.44 -14.61
N LYS A 141 6.89 -5.25 -15.14
CA LYS A 141 7.45 -3.96 -14.67
C LYS A 141 6.68 -3.33 -13.51
N ASP A 142 5.54 -3.88 -13.15
CA ASP A 142 4.61 -3.29 -12.17
C ASP A 142 4.81 -3.88 -10.76
N ASP A 143 6.02 -4.37 -10.48
CA ASP A 143 6.40 -4.91 -9.18
C ASP A 143 6.19 -3.90 -8.04
N GLY A 144 6.41 -2.61 -8.27
CA GLY A 144 6.14 -1.57 -7.28
C GLY A 144 4.66 -1.48 -6.89
N ILE A 145 3.73 -1.64 -7.85
CA ILE A 145 2.29 -1.67 -7.57
C ILE A 145 1.95 -2.90 -6.72
N ALA A 146 2.51 -4.06 -7.08
CA ALA A 146 2.33 -5.29 -6.32
C ALA A 146 2.84 -5.14 -4.88
N GLU A 147 4.06 -4.63 -4.70
CA GLU A 147 4.68 -4.46 -3.39
C GLU A 147 3.90 -3.45 -2.53
N ALA A 148 3.50 -2.29 -3.07
CA ALA A 148 2.67 -1.33 -2.35
C ALA A 148 1.34 -1.95 -1.87
N GLY A 149 0.68 -2.73 -2.72
CA GLY A 149 -0.55 -3.44 -2.34
C GLY A 149 -0.31 -4.49 -1.25
N LEU A 150 0.77 -5.27 -1.35
CA LEU A 150 1.13 -6.27 -0.34
C LEU A 150 1.48 -5.64 1.01
N ILE A 151 2.08 -4.45 1.03
CA ILE A 151 2.33 -3.67 2.26
C ILE A 151 1.01 -3.25 2.90
N ALA A 152 0.06 -2.72 2.13
CA ALA A 152 -1.25 -2.32 2.64
C ALA A 152 -2.02 -3.53 3.23
N GLU A 153 -2.06 -4.65 2.52
CA GLU A 153 -2.75 -5.87 2.98
C GLU A 153 -2.02 -6.53 4.16
N TYR A 154 -0.69 -6.47 4.21
CA TYR A 154 0.08 -6.91 5.38
C TYR A 154 -0.37 -6.14 6.63
N TRP A 155 -0.40 -4.81 6.57
CA TRP A 155 -0.81 -3.98 7.70
C TRP A 155 -2.25 -4.29 8.14
N ARG A 156 -3.17 -4.37 7.19
CA ARG A 156 -4.55 -4.73 7.46
C ARG A 156 -4.68 -6.04 8.26
N ARG A 157 -3.88 -7.03 7.91
CA ARG A 157 -3.91 -8.32 8.61
C ARG A 157 -3.31 -8.25 10.01
N GLN A 158 -2.26 -7.43 10.21
CA GLN A 158 -1.68 -7.23 11.53
C GLN A 158 -2.66 -6.54 12.48
N GLU A 159 -3.36 -5.51 12.03
CA GLU A 159 -4.39 -4.82 12.82
C GLU A 159 -5.55 -5.73 13.23
N GLN A 160 -5.90 -6.73 12.43
CA GLN A 160 -6.92 -7.70 12.78
C GLN A 160 -6.50 -8.69 13.88
N PHE A 161 -5.19 -8.90 14.08
CA PHE A 161 -4.66 -9.77 15.13
C PHE A 161 -4.44 -9.02 16.45
N ASN A 162 -4.46 -7.69 16.45
CA ASN A 162 -4.24 -6.85 17.63
C ASN A 162 -5.54 -6.36 18.27
N CYS A 163 -6.70 -6.86 17.82
CA CYS A 163 -8.03 -6.52 18.37
C CYS A 163 -8.60 -7.65 19.22
#